data_37442ea3368355a57e63688f76596891
#
_entry.id   37442ea3368355a57e63688f76596891
#
_cell.length_a   1.000
_cell.length_b   1.000
_cell.length_c   1.000
_cell.angle_alpha   90.00
_cell.angle_beta   90.00
_cell.angle_gamma   90.00
#
_symmetry.space_group_name_H-M   'P 1'
#
loop_
_entity.id
_entity.type
_entity.pdbx_description
1 polymer ?
#
loop_
_entity_poly.entity_id
_entity_poly.type
_entity_poly.pdbx_seq_one_letter_code
_entity_poly.pdbx_strand_id
1 'polypeptide(L)'
;TNNPFDNLNQYIQYVEPLSVYPFSFKPEQKVSVKDFMDFQRSTFSGTIYDKENDAIWYYPDKNGNMVKSKLATPFPSGETQKLMKTTRRRLVARVDGEYGMVAQLRSDFPREIGGIYWVFQDNAYTSPYLPIFTGVTRIPEVYSTYNPKEYSDNSARWAID
;
A
#
# COMPACT_ATOMS: atom_id res chain seq x y z
N THR A 1 8.64 0.25 -17.62
CA THR A 1 8.33 -0.77 -16.60
C THR A 1 7.04 -1.44 -16.99
N ASN A 2 7.10 -2.71 -17.35
CA ASN A 2 5.90 -3.47 -17.73
C ASN A 2 5.11 -3.80 -16.46
N ASN A 3 4.07 -3.04 -16.20
CA ASN A 3 3.12 -3.35 -15.13
C ASN A 3 2.25 -4.53 -15.59
N PRO A 4 2.16 -5.65 -14.83
CA PRO A 4 1.34 -6.80 -15.21
C PRO A 4 -0.16 -6.53 -15.29
N PHE A 5 -0.59 -5.34 -14.88
CA PHE A 5 -1.99 -4.90 -14.85
C PHE A 5 -2.31 -3.85 -15.93
N ASP A 6 -1.39 -3.56 -16.85
CA ASP A 6 -1.59 -2.52 -17.87
C ASP A 6 -2.78 -2.77 -18.79
N ASN A 7 -3.15 -4.05 -19.01
CA ASN A 7 -4.32 -4.41 -19.80
C ASN A 7 -5.64 -3.94 -19.20
N LEU A 8 -5.66 -3.55 -17.92
CA LEU A 8 -6.83 -2.92 -17.31
C LEU A 8 -7.12 -1.53 -17.87
N ASN A 9 -6.16 -0.89 -18.52
CA ASN A 9 -6.35 0.43 -19.11
C ASN A 9 -7.48 0.45 -20.14
N GLN A 10 -7.76 -0.67 -20.81
CA GLN A 10 -8.90 -0.80 -21.71
C GLN A 10 -10.26 -0.67 -21.01
N TYR A 11 -10.31 -0.91 -19.70
CA TYR A 11 -11.52 -0.79 -18.87
C TYR A 11 -11.60 0.56 -18.14
N ILE A 12 -10.51 1.36 -18.16
CA ILE A 12 -10.52 2.73 -17.64
C ILE A 12 -11.19 3.64 -18.70
N GLN A 13 -12.37 3.30 -19.11
CA GLN A 13 -13.23 4.25 -19.78
C GLN A 13 -14.00 5.00 -18.72
N TYR A 14 -13.98 6.30 -18.76
CA TYR A 14 -14.86 7.18 -17.99
C TYR A 14 -16.31 7.01 -18.46
N VAL A 15 -16.79 5.81 -18.32
CA VAL A 15 -18.17 5.52 -18.58
C VAL A 15 -18.83 5.51 -17.23
N GLU A 16 -19.62 6.49 -16.96
CA GLU A 16 -20.64 6.53 -15.92
C GLU A 16 -20.34 5.76 -14.61
N PRO A 17 -20.77 6.23 -13.42
CA PRO A 17 -20.40 5.65 -12.12
C PRO A 17 -20.79 4.19 -11.91
N LEU A 18 -21.31 3.53 -12.91
CA LEU A 18 -21.75 2.12 -12.91
C LEU A 18 -20.95 1.22 -13.85
N SER A 19 -19.81 1.66 -14.37
CA SER A 19 -18.93 0.79 -15.17
C SER A 19 -18.46 -0.38 -14.33
N VAL A 20 -18.89 -1.58 -14.69
CA VAL A 20 -18.54 -2.82 -14.00
C VAL A 20 -17.28 -3.38 -14.65
N TYR A 21 -16.18 -3.40 -13.89
CA TYR A 21 -14.99 -4.14 -14.30
C TYR A 21 -15.28 -5.64 -14.35
N PRO A 22 -14.60 -6.41 -15.23
CA PRO A 22 -14.72 -7.84 -15.21
C PRO A 22 -14.32 -8.40 -13.85
N PHE A 23 -15.00 -9.46 -13.40
CA PHE A 23 -14.69 -10.13 -12.13
C PHE A 23 -13.25 -10.64 -12.07
N SER A 24 -12.71 -11.08 -13.19
CA SER A 24 -11.32 -11.52 -13.32
C SER A 24 -10.80 -11.22 -14.72
N PHE A 25 -9.49 -11.11 -14.84
CA PHE A 25 -8.79 -10.91 -16.10
C PHE A 25 -7.47 -11.67 -16.08
N LYS A 26 -6.98 -12.00 -17.26
CA LYS A 26 -5.66 -12.61 -17.41
C LYS A 26 -4.62 -11.51 -17.44
N PRO A 27 -3.61 -11.51 -16.53
CA PRO A 27 -2.53 -10.53 -16.58
C PRO A 27 -1.67 -10.75 -17.84
N GLU A 28 -1.07 -9.70 -18.35
CA GLU A 28 -0.19 -9.71 -19.54
C GLU A 28 1.09 -10.51 -19.31
N GLN A 29 1.54 -10.56 -18.07
CA GLN A 29 2.71 -11.30 -17.65
C GLN A 29 2.47 -11.99 -16.30
N LYS A 30 3.35 -12.94 -15.95
CA LYS A 30 3.25 -13.62 -14.64
C LYS A 30 3.38 -12.61 -13.51
N VAL A 31 2.45 -12.67 -12.58
CA VAL A 31 2.43 -11.84 -11.38
C VAL A 31 3.22 -12.53 -10.27
N SER A 32 4.16 -11.82 -9.67
CA SER A 32 4.95 -12.28 -8.54
C SER A 32 4.32 -11.84 -7.20
N VAL A 33 4.80 -12.42 -6.11
CA VAL A 33 4.45 -11.97 -4.75
C VAL A 33 4.82 -10.50 -4.55
N LYS A 34 5.97 -10.09 -5.10
CA LYS A 34 6.41 -8.69 -5.00
C LYS A 34 5.44 -7.73 -5.69
N ASP A 35 4.89 -8.10 -6.84
CA ASP A 35 3.92 -7.24 -7.55
C ASP A 35 2.67 -7.00 -6.71
N PHE A 36 2.20 -8.02 -5.99
CA PHE A 36 1.09 -7.86 -5.04
C PHE A 36 1.45 -6.96 -3.85
N MET A 37 2.66 -7.12 -3.29
CA MET A 37 3.13 -6.25 -2.22
C MET A 37 3.26 -4.80 -2.68
N ASP A 38 3.82 -4.57 -3.86
CA ASP A 38 3.96 -3.24 -4.46
C ASP A 38 2.58 -2.63 -4.76
N PHE A 39 1.63 -3.44 -5.24
CA PHE A 39 0.25 -3.00 -5.43
C PHE A 39 -0.39 -2.55 -4.11
N GLN A 40 -0.26 -3.33 -3.04
CA GLN A 40 -0.78 -2.95 -1.72
C GLN A 40 -0.12 -1.69 -1.14
N ARG A 41 1.13 -1.40 -1.54
CA ARG A 41 1.88 -0.19 -1.19
C ARG A 41 1.58 1.00 -2.08
N SER A 42 0.73 0.84 -3.09
CA SER A 42 0.51 1.88 -4.09
C SER A 42 -0.12 3.13 -3.49
N THR A 43 0.53 4.26 -3.74
CA THR A 43 0.03 5.61 -3.46
C THR A 43 -0.41 6.33 -4.73
N PHE A 44 -0.51 5.59 -5.85
CA PHE A 44 -0.73 6.12 -7.20
C PHE A 44 0.37 7.07 -7.68
N SER A 45 1.58 6.96 -7.10
CA SER A 45 2.72 7.79 -7.48
C SER A 45 3.00 7.71 -8.99
N GLY A 46 3.27 8.86 -9.62
CA GLY A 46 3.52 8.96 -11.05
C GLY A 46 2.27 8.90 -11.94
N THR A 47 1.07 8.83 -11.37
CA THR A 47 -0.20 8.87 -12.11
C THR A 47 -0.91 10.21 -11.93
N ILE A 48 -2.01 10.42 -12.66
CA ILE A 48 -2.89 11.59 -12.47
C ILE A 48 -3.57 11.65 -11.10
N TYR A 49 -3.53 10.54 -10.35
CA TYR A 49 -4.08 10.42 -8.99
C TYR A 49 -3.02 10.57 -7.89
N ASP A 50 -1.78 10.90 -8.26
CA ASP A 50 -0.66 11.10 -7.35
C ASP A 50 -0.90 12.28 -6.43
N LYS A 51 -1.14 12.01 -5.15
CA LYS A 51 -1.40 13.06 -4.16
C LYS A 51 -0.18 13.92 -3.85
N GLU A 52 1.03 13.39 -4.00
CA GLU A 52 2.25 14.17 -3.80
C GLU A 52 2.49 15.19 -4.90
N ASN A 53 1.88 14.99 -6.08
CA ASN A 53 1.94 15.91 -7.21
C ASN A 53 0.64 16.71 -7.39
N ASP A 54 -0.23 16.71 -6.42
CA ASP A 54 -1.42 17.55 -6.42
C ASP A 54 -1.05 19.04 -6.43
N ALA A 55 -1.78 19.84 -7.19
CA ALA A 55 -1.54 21.29 -7.36
C ALA A 55 -1.48 22.05 -6.02
N ILE A 56 -2.15 21.53 -4.98
CA ILE A 56 -2.13 22.12 -3.63
C ILE A 56 -0.74 22.18 -2.99
N TRP A 57 0.19 21.33 -3.45
CA TRP A 57 1.55 21.30 -2.92
C TRP A 57 2.50 22.27 -3.62
N TYR A 58 2.04 22.99 -4.65
CA TYR A 58 2.87 23.94 -5.38
C TYR A 58 2.55 25.36 -4.98
N TYR A 59 3.59 26.16 -4.77
CA TYR A 59 3.50 27.58 -4.42
C TYR A 59 4.54 28.39 -5.22
N PRO A 60 4.30 29.67 -5.51
CA PRO A 60 5.27 30.52 -6.19
C PRO A 60 6.44 30.85 -5.25
N ASP A 61 7.66 30.69 -5.73
CA ASP A 61 8.86 31.16 -5.07
C ASP A 61 9.00 32.71 -5.21
N LYS A 62 10.12 33.25 -4.69
CA LYS A 62 10.39 34.70 -4.76
C LYS A 62 10.51 35.23 -6.20
N ASN A 63 10.76 34.36 -7.17
CA ASN A 63 10.92 34.69 -8.59
C ASN A 63 9.63 34.42 -9.37
N GLY A 64 8.56 33.94 -8.73
CA GLY A 64 7.31 33.58 -9.35
C GLY A 64 7.28 32.17 -9.95
N ASN A 65 8.31 31.36 -9.80
CA ASN A 65 8.32 29.97 -10.26
C ASN A 65 7.54 29.08 -9.32
N MET A 66 6.71 28.18 -9.85
CA MET A 66 5.98 27.20 -9.04
C MET A 66 6.95 26.12 -8.53
N VAL A 67 7.08 26.03 -7.23
CA VAL A 67 7.94 25.04 -6.55
C VAL A 67 7.11 24.11 -5.68
N LYS A 68 7.51 22.83 -5.65
CA LYS A 68 6.85 21.81 -4.83
C LYS A 68 7.21 21.98 -3.36
N SER A 69 6.23 21.94 -2.50
CA SER A 69 6.43 21.98 -1.05
C SER A 69 7.18 20.73 -0.56
N LYS A 70 8.10 20.94 0.39
CA LYS A 70 8.74 19.84 1.11
C LYS A 70 7.78 19.08 2.03
N LEU A 71 6.59 19.60 2.26
CA LEU A 71 5.52 18.96 3.02
C LEU A 71 4.61 18.09 2.16
N ALA A 72 4.89 18.01 0.85
CA ALA A 72 4.12 17.16 -0.06
C ALA A 72 4.22 15.70 0.40
N THR A 73 3.06 15.08 0.56
CA THR A 73 2.95 13.70 1.07
C THR A 73 1.68 13.05 0.52
N PRO A 74 1.70 11.73 0.25
CA PRO A 74 0.49 11.00 -0.10
C PRO A 74 -0.47 10.85 1.10
N PHE A 75 0.02 11.08 2.34
CA PHE A 75 -0.70 10.90 3.59
C PHE A 75 -0.82 12.20 4.40
N PRO A 76 -1.47 13.26 3.87
CA PRO A 76 -1.64 14.49 4.61
C PRO A 76 -2.51 14.25 5.86
N SER A 77 -2.10 14.83 6.99
CA SER A 77 -2.89 14.78 8.23
C SER A 77 -4.27 15.43 8.03
N GLY A 78 -5.23 15.10 8.91
CA GLY A 78 -6.55 15.70 8.87
C GLY A 78 -6.51 17.22 9.03
N GLU A 79 -5.57 17.74 9.79
CA GLU A 79 -5.33 19.18 9.96
C GLU A 79 -4.82 19.82 8.67
N THR A 80 -3.82 19.18 8.04
CA THR A 80 -3.31 19.62 6.73
C THR A 80 -4.40 19.62 5.68
N GLN A 81 -5.25 18.57 5.65
CA GLN A 81 -6.38 18.50 4.72
C GLN A 81 -7.38 19.66 4.93
N LYS A 82 -7.69 19.98 6.19
CA LYS A 82 -8.56 21.12 6.53
C LYS A 82 -7.94 22.44 6.11
N LEU A 83 -6.65 22.66 6.43
CA LEU A 83 -5.92 23.87 6.05
C LEU A 83 -5.89 24.07 4.54
N MET A 84 -5.60 23.00 3.80
CA MET A 84 -5.49 23.03 2.34
C MET A 84 -6.86 22.92 1.65
N LYS A 85 -7.96 22.83 2.40
CA LYS A 85 -9.34 22.67 1.89
C LYS A 85 -9.48 21.50 0.90
N THR A 86 -8.80 20.39 1.18
CA THR A 86 -8.84 19.19 0.34
C THR A 86 -9.73 18.13 0.95
N THR A 87 -10.20 17.22 0.10
CA THR A 87 -10.96 16.05 0.53
C THR A 87 -10.05 14.83 0.65
N ARG A 88 -10.39 13.94 1.57
CA ARG A 88 -9.69 12.66 1.70
C ARG A 88 -9.94 11.81 0.46
N ARG A 89 -8.89 11.56 -0.32
CA ARG A 89 -8.90 10.53 -1.37
C ARG A 89 -8.28 9.26 -0.81
N ARG A 90 -8.92 8.13 -1.03
CA ARG A 90 -8.39 6.83 -0.60
C ARG A 90 -7.29 6.39 -1.56
N LEU A 91 -6.21 5.88 -0.97
CA LEU A 91 -5.13 5.18 -1.67
C LEU A 91 -5.32 3.68 -1.50
N VAL A 92 -4.58 2.86 -2.24
CA VAL A 92 -4.48 1.42 -1.98
C VAL A 92 -3.75 1.23 -0.66
N ALA A 93 -2.60 1.87 -0.49
CA ALA A 93 -1.91 1.95 0.80
C ALA A 93 -2.68 2.88 1.75
N ARG A 94 -3.40 2.30 2.69
CA ARG A 94 -4.20 3.06 3.67
C ARG A 94 -3.37 3.35 4.91
N VAL A 95 -3.47 4.60 5.43
CA VAL A 95 -2.86 4.98 6.72
C VAL A 95 -3.58 4.39 7.93
N ASP A 96 -4.83 4.01 7.75
CA ASP A 96 -5.72 3.44 8.77
C ASP A 96 -6.00 1.94 8.50
N GLY A 97 -5.04 1.26 7.88
CA GLY A 97 -5.04 -0.18 7.75
C GLY A 97 -4.76 -0.86 9.09
N GLU A 98 -5.35 -2.00 9.35
CA GLU A 98 -5.06 -2.77 10.57
C GLU A 98 -4.04 -3.87 10.30
N TYR A 99 -4.18 -4.53 9.17
CA TYR A 99 -3.27 -5.57 8.68
C TYR A 99 -3.58 -5.90 7.22
N GLY A 100 -2.68 -6.65 6.61
CA GLY A 100 -2.90 -7.24 5.29
C GLY A 100 -2.00 -8.43 5.06
N MET A 101 -2.23 -9.10 3.94
CA MET A 101 -1.47 -10.28 3.60
C MET A 101 -1.39 -10.52 2.09
N VAL A 102 -0.37 -11.31 1.70
CA VAL A 102 -0.28 -11.99 0.40
C VAL A 102 -0.06 -13.48 0.66
N ALA A 103 -0.94 -14.33 0.14
CA ALA A 103 -0.78 -15.77 0.22
C ALA A 103 -0.03 -16.29 -0.99
N GLN A 104 1.06 -17.02 -0.76
CA GLN A 104 1.83 -17.70 -1.79
C GLN A 104 1.73 -19.21 -1.61
N LEU A 105 1.19 -19.90 -2.62
CA LEU A 105 1.05 -21.36 -2.62
C LEU A 105 1.98 -21.96 -3.69
N ARG A 106 2.81 -22.90 -3.27
CA ARG A 106 3.80 -23.57 -4.12
C ARG A 106 3.63 -25.08 -4.00
N SER A 107 3.03 -25.68 -5.02
CA SER A 107 2.68 -27.12 -5.03
C SER A 107 3.89 -28.07 -5.17
N ASP A 108 5.02 -27.55 -5.62
CA ASP A 108 6.28 -28.27 -5.84
C ASP A 108 7.17 -28.33 -4.58
N PHE A 109 6.73 -27.75 -3.47
CA PHE A 109 7.44 -27.79 -2.20
C PHE A 109 6.72 -28.66 -1.17
N PRO A 110 7.45 -29.20 -0.17
CA PRO A 110 6.83 -29.86 1.00
C PRO A 110 5.78 -28.97 1.64
N ARG A 111 4.73 -29.58 2.19
CA ARG A 111 3.58 -28.88 2.76
C ARG A 111 3.96 -27.82 3.81
N GLU A 112 4.98 -28.13 4.61
CA GLU A 112 5.46 -27.29 5.71
C GLU A 112 6.04 -25.96 5.24
N ILE A 113 6.55 -25.92 4.00
CA ILE A 113 7.16 -24.72 3.39
C ILE A 113 6.49 -24.30 2.10
N GLY A 114 5.54 -25.09 1.58
CA GLY A 114 4.85 -24.85 0.31
C GLY A 114 3.92 -23.63 0.37
N GLY A 115 3.30 -23.40 1.52
CA GLY A 115 2.48 -22.23 1.77
C GLY A 115 3.22 -21.17 2.56
N ILE A 116 3.13 -19.92 2.11
CA ILE A 116 3.67 -18.77 2.84
C ILE A 116 2.57 -17.71 2.93
N TYR A 117 2.34 -17.23 4.15
CA TYR A 117 1.57 -16.02 4.44
C TYR A 117 2.55 -14.86 4.64
N TRP A 118 2.55 -13.93 3.70
CA TRP A 118 3.28 -12.69 3.83
C TRP A 118 2.36 -11.68 4.50
N VAL A 119 2.54 -11.48 5.80
CA VAL A 119 1.67 -10.60 6.59
C VAL A 119 2.38 -9.29 6.92
N PHE A 120 1.61 -8.22 6.97
CA PHE A 120 2.03 -6.96 7.55
C PHE A 120 0.96 -6.47 8.53
N GLN A 121 1.37 -5.64 9.46
CA GLN A 121 0.48 -4.96 10.40
C GLN A 121 0.48 -3.48 10.12
N ASP A 122 -0.65 -2.81 10.40
CA ASP A 122 -0.87 -1.41 10.18
C ASP A 122 -0.86 -1.03 8.69
N ASN A 123 -0.02 -0.12 8.25
CA ASN A 123 0.01 0.42 6.90
C ASN A 123 0.98 -0.36 6.00
N ALA A 124 0.49 -0.89 4.89
CA ALA A 124 1.31 -1.62 3.91
C ALA A 124 2.50 -0.80 3.37
N TYR A 125 2.39 0.54 3.33
CA TYR A 125 3.41 1.43 2.77
C TYR A 125 4.69 1.44 3.62
N THR A 126 4.55 1.44 4.94
CA THR A 126 5.67 1.52 5.89
C THR A 126 6.04 0.17 6.49
N SER A 127 5.10 -0.80 6.51
CA SER A 127 5.30 -2.06 7.22
C SER A 127 6.11 -3.08 6.42
N PRO A 128 6.97 -3.85 7.09
CA PRO A 128 7.61 -5.02 6.49
C PRO A 128 6.60 -6.15 6.32
N TYR A 129 6.77 -6.96 5.28
CA TYR A 129 6.04 -8.20 5.10
C TYR A 129 6.82 -9.35 5.76
N LEU A 130 6.22 -9.96 6.78
CA LEU A 130 6.79 -11.10 7.47
C LEU A 130 6.33 -12.40 6.79
N PRO A 131 7.25 -13.28 6.35
CA PRO A 131 6.89 -14.61 5.83
C PRO A 131 6.55 -15.56 6.97
N ILE A 132 5.33 -16.07 6.99
CA ILE A 132 4.88 -17.11 7.90
C ILE A 132 4.59 -18.37 7.08
N PHE A 133 5.39 -19.39 7.28
CA PHE A 133 5.25 -20.67 6.58
C PHE A 133 4.16 -21.53 7.24
N THR A 134 3.54 -22.41 6.44
CA THR A 134 2.49 -23.32 6.95
C THR A 134 2.95 -24.24 8.07
N GLY A 135 4.25 -24.59 8.10
CA GLY A 135 4.85 -25.42 9.16
C GLY A 135 5.43 -24.65 10.34
N VAL A 136 5.17 -23.35 10.45
CA VAL A 136 5.71 -22.56 11.56
C VAL A 136 5.14 -23.01 12.91
N THR A 137 6.02 -23.22 13.88
CA THR A 137 5.65 -23.60 15.27
C THR A 137 5.86 -22.46 16.26
N ARG A 138 6.60 -21.43 15.87
CA ARG A 138 6.85 -20.21 16.66
C ARG A 138 6.93 -19.02 15.74
N ILE A 139 6.34 -17.91 16.15
CA ILE A 139 6.49 -16.60 15.49
C ILE A 139 7.42 -15.72 16.32
N PRO A 140 8.09 -14.72 15.73
CA PRO A 140 8.91 -13.77 16.48
C PRO A 140 8.12 -13.12 17.62
N GLU A 141 8.78 -12.89 18.74
CA GLU A 141 8.15 -12.38 19.97
C GLU A 141 7.43 -11.05 19.75
N VAL A 142 8.01 -10.17 18.93
CA VAL A 142 7.41 -8.87 18.54
C VAL A 142 6.04 -9.00 17.89
N TYR A 143 5.69 -10.19 17.36
CA TYR A 143 4.37 -10.46 16.76
C TYR A 143 3.47 -11.32 17.64
N SER A 144 3.98 -11.83 18.76
CA SER A 144 3.24 -12.71 19.68
C SER A 144 2.94 -12.07 21.03
N THR A 145 3.65 -10.99 21.38
CA THR A 145 3.52 -10.32 22.67
C THR A 145 2.76 -8.99 22.50
N TYR A 146 1.77 -8.81 23.33
CA TYR A 146 1.05 -7.55 23.45
C TYR A 146 1.10 -7.05 24.89
N ASN A 147 1.70 -5.89 25.09
CA ASN A 147 1.72 -5.21 26.37
C ASN A 147 0.99 -3.85 26.25
N PRO A 148 -0.22 -3.71 26.82
CA PRO A 148 -0.98 -2.47 26.71
C PRO A 148 -0.34 -1.29 27.46
N LYS A 149 0.64 -1.54 28.33
CA LYS A 149 1.34 -0.51 29.11
C LYS A 149 2.61 -0.02 28.43
N GLU A 150 3.18 -0.80 27.54
CA GLU A 150 4.43 -0.51 26.86
C GLU A 150 4.20 -0.51 25.35
N TYR A 151 3.93 0.66 24.81
CA TYR A 151 3.60 0.83 23.40
C TYR A 151 4.73 0.34 22.47
N SER A 152 5.99 0.45 22.90
CA SER A 152 7.17 -0.02 22.17
C SER A 152 7.21 -1.52 21.92
N ASP A 153 6.52 -2.31 22.73
CA ASP A 153 6.50 -3.77 22.61
C ASP A 153 5.46 -4.29 21.61
N ASN A 154 4.70 -3.40 21.00
CA ASN A 154 3.69 -3.79 20.05
C ASN A 154 4.27 -3.86 18.62
N SER A 155 3.90 -4.88 17.87
CA SER A 155 4.34 -5.09 16.50
C SER A 155 4.01 -3.91 15.56
N ALA A 156 2.89 -3.22 15.80
CA ALA A 156 2.53 -2.02 15.06
C ALA A 156 3.56 -0.90 15.24
N ARG A 157 4.14 -0.75 16.43
CA ARG A 157 5.20 0.23 16.68
C ARG A 157 6.45 -0.09 15.88
N TRP A 158 6.87 -1.37 15.87
CA TRP A 158 8.02 -1.81 15.09
C TRP A 158 7.86 -1.62 13.58
N ALA A 159 6.63 -1.59 13.10
CA ALA A 159 6.34 -1.35 11.69
C ALA A 159 6.44 0.13 11.30
N ILE A 160 6.32 1.04 12.27
CA ILE A 160 6.30 2.51 12.05
C ILE A 160 7.70 3.12 12.22
N ASP A 161 8.49 2.59 13.15
CA ASP A 161 9.86 3.06 13.44
C ASP A 161 10.88 2.50 12.45
#